data_d76bdbb2267d43451c2e409c62e1ac40
#
_entry.id   d76bdbb2267d43451c2e409c62e1ac40
#
_cell.length_a   1.000
_cell.length_b   1.000
_cell.length_c   1.000
_cell.angle_alpha   90.00
_cell.angle_beta   90.00
_cell.angle_gamma   90.00
#
_symmetry.space_group_name_H-M   'P 1'
#
loop_
_entity.id
_entity.type
_entity.pdbx_description
1 polymer ?
#
loop_
_entity_poly.entity_id
_entity_poly.type
_entity_poly.pdbx_seq_one_letter_code
_entity_poly.pdbx_strand_id
1 'polypeptide(L)'
;MAEAARDVWITGIGIVSSLGEGPEAHWQKLMAAQPSADTTTLAPFVVHPLAPVNFDAQIPKKGDQRQMEPWQRIGTYAAGLALDSAGVKGKPDILSHMDMI
;
A
#
# COMPACT_ATOMS: atom_id res chain seq x y z
N MET A 1 36.60 17.79 -1.41
CA MET A 1 36.31 16.67 -2.36
C MET A 1 34.85 16.27 -2.23
N ALA A 2 34.15 16.31 -3.34
CA ALA A 2 32.74 15.91 -3.32
C ALA A 2 32.63 14.38 -3.14
N GLU A 3 31.71 13.95 -2.31
CA GLU A 3 31.35 12.53 -2.23
C GLU A 3 30.68 12.09 -3.52
N ALA A 4 30.92 10.86 -3.92
CA ALA A 4 30.19 10.28 -5.03
C ALA A 4 28.70 10.19 -4.66
N ALA A 5 27.82 10.52 -5.60
CA ALA A 5 26.40 10.34 -5.42
C ALA A 5 26.09 8.85 -5.18
N ARG A 6 25.21 8.59 -4.22
CA ARG A 6 24.70 7.24 -3.98
C ARG A 6 23.43 7.04 -4.74
N ASP A 7 23.33 5.93 -5.44
CA ASP A 7 22.09 5.55 -6.07
C ASP A 7 21.09 5.07 -5.02
N VAL A 8 19.88 5.54 -5.14
CA VAL A 8 18.75 5.09 -4.31
C VAL A 8 17.80 4.34 -5.22
N TRP A 9 17.49 3.11 -4.84
CA TRP A 9 16.66 2.22 -5.64
C TRP A 9 15.34 1.99 -4.96
N ILE A 10 14.25 2.06 -5.73
CA ILE A 10 12.94 1.62 -5.30
C ILE A 10 12.85 0.13 -5.62
N THR A 11 12.90 -0.72 -4.61
CA THR A 11 12.96 -2.17 -4.77
C THR A 11 11.61 -2.86 -4.63
N GLY A 12 10.61 -2.17 -4.11
CA GLY A 12 9.26 -2.70 -3.96
C GLY A 12 8.24 -1.59 -3.84
N ILE A 13 7.03 -1.87 -4.30
CA ILE A 13 5.91 -0.93 -4.26
C ILE A 13 4.71 -1.63 -3.66
N GLY A 14 4.07 -0.97 -2.67
CA GLY A 14 2.78 -1.37 -2.14
C GLY A 14 1.80 -0.22 -2.31
N ILE A 15 0.68 -0.49 -2.93
CA ILE A 15 -0.35 0.52 -3.15
C ILE A 15 -1.74 -0.08 -2.94
N VAL A 16 -2.58 0.65 -2.22
CA VAL A 16 -3.98 0.30 -1.97
C VAL A 16 -4.81 1.55 -2.20
N SER A 17 -5.82 1.43 -3.02
CA SER A 17 -6.74 2.54 -3.30
C SER A 17 -8.13 2.02 -3.68
N SER A 18 -8.99 2.93 -4.09
CA SER A 18 -10.30 2.57 -4.64
C SER A 18 -10.22 1.70 -5.88
N LEU A 19 -9.08 1.68 -6.56
CA LEU A 19 -8.84 0.86 -7.75
C LEU A 19 -8.44 -0.58 -7.41
N GLY A 20 -8.14 -0.87 -6.15
CA GLY A 20 -7.74 -2.19 -5.70
C GLY A 20 -6.42 -2.16 -4.97
N GLU A 21 -5.72 -3.29 -4.94
CA GLU A 21 -4.40 -3.41 -4.34
C GLU A 21 -3.38 -3.90 -5.35
N GLY A 22 -2.18 -3.35 -5.25
CA GLY A 22 -1.06 -3.69 -6.11
C GLY A 22 -0.99 -2.88 -7.40
N PRO A 23 0.23 -2.76 -7.99
CA PRO A 23 0.43 -1.96 -9.19
C PRO A 23 -0.38 -2.46 -10.40
N GLU A 24 -0.52 -3.77 -10.55
CA GLU A 24 -1.22 -4.35 -11.71
C GLU A 24 -2.70 -3.98 -11.73
N ALA A 25 -3.37 -4.06 -10.59
CA ALA A 25 -4.78 -3.67 -10.49
C ALA A 25 -4.99 -2.20 -10.87
N HIS A 26 -4.08 -1.34 -10.41
CA HIS A 26 -4.11 0.08 -10.74
C HIS A 26 -3.87 0.33 -12.22
N TRP A 27 -2.89 -0.34 -12.79
CA TRP A 27 -2.57 -0.21 -14.21
C TRP A 27 -3.76 -0.61 -15.09
N GLN A 28 -4.37 -1.75 -14.79
CA GLN A 28 -5.52 -2.24 -15.56
C GLN A 28 -6.70 -1.27 -15.50
N LYS A 29 -7.00 -0.73 -14.32
CA LYS A 29 -8.10 0.22 -14.15
C LYS A 29 -7.84 1.54 -14.85
N LEU A 30 -6.60 2.03 -14.79
CA LEU A 30 -6.19 3.23 -15.50
C LEU A 30 -6.30 3.06 -17.02
N MET A 31 -5.82 1.93 -17.54
CA MET A 31 -5.88 1.64 -18.98
C MET A 31 -7.32 1.47 -19.47
N ALA A 32 -8.18 0.92 -18.66
CA ALA A 32 -9.60 0.76 -18.97
C ALA A 32 -10.41 2.05 -18.79
N ALA A 33 -9.81 3.09 -18.22
CA ALA A 33 -10.46 4.36 -17.86
C ALA A 33 -11.72 4.14 -17.02
N GLN A 34 -11.65 3.21 -16.06
CA GLN A 34 -12.78 2.84 -15.20
C GLN A 34 -12.59 3.46 -13.80
N PRO A 35 -13.16 4.64 -13.54
CA PRO A 35 -13.13 5.21 -12.21
C PRO A 35 -14.03 4.40 -11.26
N SER A 36 -13.66 4.40 -9.98
CA SER A 36 -14.48 3.80 -8.92
C SER A 36 -15.14 4.87 -8.06
N ALA A 37 -15.67 5.91 -8.72
CA ALA A 37 -16.34 7.00 -8.04
C ALA A 37 -17.74 6.59 -7.57
N ASP A 38 -18.05 6.94 -6.33
CA ASP A 38 -19.39 6.86 -5.77
C ASP A 38 -19.97 8.27 -5.71
N THR A 39 -20.99 8.53 -6.51
CA THR A 39 -21.61 9.84 -6.63
C THR A 39 -22.96 9.92 -5.91
N THR A 40 -23.39 8.84 -5.25
CA THR A 40 -24.74 8.73 -4.69
C THR A 40 -24.78 8.61 -3.17
N THR A 41 -23.93 7.77 -2.59
CA THR A 41 -23.99 7.44 -1.15
C THR A 41 -23.82 8.67 -0.26
N LEU A 42 -22.89 9.57 -0.61
CA LEU A 42 -22.62 10.79 0.14
C LEU A 42 -22.91 12.05 -0.68
N ALA A 43 -23.90 11.98 -1.58
CA ALA A 43 -24.26 13.12 -2.40
C ALA A 43 -24.51 14.37 -1.55
N PRO A 44 -24.08 15.57 -2.01
CA PRO A 44 -23.53 15.90 -3.33
C PRO A 44 -22.03 15.62 -3.49
N PHE A 45 -21.39 15.02 -2.51
CA PHE A 45 -19.95 14.75 -2.57
C PHE A 45 -19.66 13.52 -3.41
N VAL A 46 -18.60 13.60 -4.22
CA VAL A 46 -18.07 12.46 -4.97
C VAL A 46 -16.93 11.86 -4.15
N VAL A 47 -17.01 10.56 -3.89
CA VAL A 47 -15.99 9.85 -3.11
C VAL A 47 -15.48 8.64 -3.90
N HIS A 48 -14.28 8.22 -3.57
CA HIS A 48 -13.67 7.01 -4.14
C HIS A 48 -13.44 6.01 -2.99
N PRO A 49 -14.42 5.13 -2.72
CA PRO A 49 -14.30 4.21 -1.58
C PRO A 49 -13.18 3.22 -1.79
N LEU A 50 -12.47 2.92 -0.70
CA LEU A 50 -11.42 1.91 -0.72
C LEU A 50 -12.02 0.56 -1.09
N ALA A 51 -11.35 -0.17 -1.99
CA ALA A 51 -11.69 -1.55 -2.27
C ALA A 51 -11.56 -2.41 -0.99
N PRO A 52 -12.37 -3.47 -0.84
CA PRO A 52 -12.27 -4.33 0.33
C PRO A 52 -10.85 -4.88 0.51
N VAL A 53 -10.34 -4.82 1.75
CA VAL A 53 -8.99 -5.25 2.10
C VAL A 53 -9.06 -6.29 3.22
N ASN A 54 -8.41 -7.42 3.02
CA ASN A 54 -8.23 -8.40 4.08
C ASN A 54 -6.96 -8.08 4.87
N PHE A 55 -7.11 -7.32 5.94
CA PHE A 55 -5.98 -6.89 6.77
C PHE A 55 -5.21 -8.04 7.41
N ASP A 56 -5.84 -9.20 7.58
CA ASP A 56 -5.19 -10.37 8.18
C ASP A 56 -3.98 -10.84 7.38
N ALA A 57 -3.97 -10.58 6.08
CA ALA A 57 -2.85 -10.96 5.21
C ALA A 57 -1.53 -10.28 5.60
N GLN A 58 -1.60 -9.07 6.14
CA GLN A 58 -0.40 -8.29 6.51
C GLN A 58 -0.33 -7.99 8.01
N ILE A 59 -1.46 -8.05 8.71
CA ILE A 59 -1.55 -7.79 10.15
C ILE A 59 -2.27 -8.98 10.79
N PRO A 60 -1.56 -10.10 11.01
CA PRO A 60 -2.22 -11.36 11.39
C PRO A 60 -2.85 -11.35 12.78
N LYS A 61 -2.36 -10.49 13.68
CA LYS A 61 -2.90 -10.44 15.05
C LYS A 61 -4.07 -9.47 15.13
N LYS A 62 -5.26 -9.98 15.42
CA LYS A 62 -6.47 -9.16 15.57
C LYS A 62 -6.33 -8.11 16.66
N GLY A 63 -5.60 -8.40 17.74
CA GLY A 63 -5.31 -7.42 18.78
C GLY A 63 -4.55 -6.21 18.27
N ASP A 64 -3.59 -6.43 17.38
CA ASP A 64 -2.85 -5.33 16.75
C ASP A 64 -3.78 -4.49 15.88
N GLN A 65 -4.63 -5.13 15.08
CA GLN A 65 -5.59 -4.41 14.24
C GLN A 65 -6.55 -3.55 15.06
N ARG A 66 -7.03 -4.05 16.21
CA ARG A 66 -7.95 -3.31 17.07
C ARG A 66 -7.33 -2.07 17.70
N GLN A 67 -6.02 -2.04 17.85
CA GLN A 67 -5.29 -0.88 18.40
C GLN A 67 -4.97 0.17 17.34
N MET A 68 -5.17 -0.14 16.06
CA MET A 68 -4.87 0.76 14.95
C MET A 68 -6.13 1.51 14.51
N GLU A 69 -5.94 2.79 14.21
CA GLU A 69 -6.94 3.55 13.47
C GLU A 69 -7.04 3.04 12.02
N PRO A 70 -8.16 3.26 11.32
CA PRO A 70 -8.32 2.77 9.95
C PRO A 70 -7.16 3.15 9.02
N TRP A 71 -6.69 4.38 9.09
CA TRP A 71 -5.59 4.85 8.25
C TRP A 71 -4.26 4.15 8.58
N GLN A 72 -4.05 3.79 9.86
CA GLN A 72 -2.88 3.02 10.27
C GLN A 72 -2.91 1.60 9.71
N ARG A 73 -4.07 0.96 9.73
CA ARG A 73 -4.23 -0.38 9.14
C ARG A 73 -3.95 -0.36 7.64
N ILE A 74 -4.49 0.64 6.94
CA ILE A 74 -4.29 0.78 5.48
C ILE A 74 -2.81 1.00 5.18
N GLY A 75 -2.16 1.92 5.89
CA GLY A 75 -0.74 2.20 5.69
C GLY A 75 0.16 1.00 5.98
N THR A 76 -0.10 0.30 7.08
CA THR A 76 0.65 -0.91 7.44
C THR A 76 0.46 -2.01 6.41
N TYR A 77 -0.76 -2.19 5.92
CA TYR A 77 -1.06 -3.15 4.87
C TYR A 77 -0.28 -2.84 3.58
N ALA A 78 -0.31 -1.58 3.14
CA ALA A 78 0.42 -1.16 1.95
C ALA A 78 1.93 -1.34 2.12
N ALA A 79 2.46 -1.04 3.30
CA ALA A 79 3.87 -1.28 3.63
C ALA A 79 4.22 -2.77 3.52
N GLY A 80 3.35 -3.65 4.01
CA GLY A 80 3.52 -5.10 3.87
C GLY A 80 3.56 -5.54 2.41
N LEU A 81 2.70 -4.99 1.57
CA LEU A 81 2.73 -5.27 0.13
C LEU A 81 4.05 -4.82 -0.51
N ALA A 82 4.58 -3.67 -0.09
CA ALA A 82 5.87 -3.19 -0.60
C ALA A 82 7.02 -4.15 -0.23
N LEU A 83 7.02 -4.66 1.00
CA LEU A 83 8.03 -5.63 1.45
C LEU A 83 7.90 -6.96 0.70
N ASP A 84 6.69 -7.43 0.44
CA ASP A 84 6.46 -8.61 -0.39
C ASP A 84 6.96 -8.38 -1.82
N SER A 85 6.66 -7.22 -2.39
CA SER A 85 7.12 -6.83 -3.73
C SER A 85 8.64 -6.82 -3.84
N ALA A 86 9.33 -6.33 -2.80
CA ALA A 86 10.79 -6.30 -2.74
C ALA A 86 11.40 -7.67 -2.44
N GLY A 87 10.61 -8.64 -1.97
CA GLY A 87 11.09 -9.97 -1.60
C GLY A 87 11.92 -10.00 -0.32
N VAL A 88 11.75 -9.02 0.56
CA VAL A 88 12.59 -8.88 1.78
C VAL A 88 11.82 -9.08 3.08
N LYS A 89 10.55 -9.39 3.01
CA LYS A 89 9.76 -9.67 4.21
C LYS A 89 10.36 -10.86 4.96
N GLY A 90 10.55 -10.70 6.28
CA GLY A 90 11.17 -11.72 7.11
C GLY A 90 12.69 -11.82 6.99
N LYS A 91 13.34 -10.84 6.38
CA LYS A 91 14.81 -10.77 6.25
C LYS A 91 15.35 -9.61 7.09
N PRO A 92 15.59 -9.82 8.41
CA PRO A 92 15.95 -8.72 9.30
C PRO A 92 17.27 -8.04 8.93
N ASP A 93 18.21 -8.76 8.34
CA ASP A 93 19.50 -8.18 7.93
C ASP A 93 19.32 -7.11 6.86
N ILE A 94 18.37 -7.31 5.95
CA ILE A 94 18.05 -6.33 4.91
C ILE A 94 17.16 -5.23 5.46
N LEU A 95 16.12 -5.59 6.21
CA LEU A 95 15.16 -4.64 6.74
C LEU A 95 15.78 -3.61 7.66
N SER A 96 16.84 -3.98 8.41
CA SER A 96 17.54 -3.07 9.32
C SER A 96 18.26 -1.94 8.59
N HIS A 97 18.49 -2.08 7.29
CA HIS A 97 19.19 -1.10 6.45
C HIS A 97 18.30 -0.50 5.35
N MET A 98 17.01 -0.75 5.41
CA MET A 98 16.06 -0.34 4.39
C MET A 98 15.17 0.78 4.92
N ASP A 99 14.99 1.80 4.11
CA ASP A 99 14.03 2.87 4.40
C ASP A 99 12.71 2.61 3.69
N MET A 100 11.65 3.12 4.29
CA MET A 100 10.30 3.07 3.72
C MET A 100 9.76 4.49 3.59
N ILE A 101 9.22 4.79 2.43
CA ILE A 101 8.64 6.09 2.12
C ILE A 101 7.14 5.96 1.98
#